data_d8f6608c4658b1a204def0eed707b207
#
_entry.id   d8f6608c4658b1a204def0eed707b207
#
_cell.length_a   1.000
_cell.length_b   1.000
_cell.length_c   1.000
_cell.angle_alpha   90.00
_cell.angle_beta   90.00
_cell.angle_gamma   90.00
#
_symmetry.space_group_name_H-M   'P 1'
#
loop_
_entity.id
_entity.type
_entity.pdbx_description
1 polymer ?
#
loop_
_entity_poly.entity_id
_entity_poly.type
_entity_poly.pdbx_seq_one_letter_code
_entity_poly.pdbx_strand_id
1 'polypeptide(L)'
;MRTPYLLALMVSLLPLKSMAQVAPDPLLASQIVDRYAEHIFYGSGATGMALVAIDGNQRVFASFGETRPGNNIRPQKDSLIRIASLSKLMTSEVMVKLAERGQIRLDDPLSKYAPPGARVPTYNGQPIRLINLSTHTSGLPREQPGGKAQRPVFVWPTKSERWAWLARANLKAAPGSSAAYSNLGYDLLSDALSRAAGTPYPALFQQLITRPLGMKDTTFTPSPEQCGRLMVAEKGASPCNNTLAAIGSGGVYSTPDDMGRWMQQFLNSSVNHRTPQIDRLQTLIYRRDQLNKVEGMDVPGKADALGMGWVFMGPKNGRPGIIQKTGGGGGFITYMAMVPQHNVGVFVVVTRSPLTRFTPMSDGVNNMLAELVGNQLGSPMMVQAIP
;
A
#
# COMPACT_ATOMS: atom_id res chain seq x y z
N MET A 1 26.10 -9.60 -77.19
CA MET A 1 24.88 -9.35 -76.44
C MET A 1 24.79 -10.46 -75.38
N ARG A 2 25.06 -10.18 -74.13
CA ARG A 2 25.01 -11.13 -73.05
C ARG A 2 23.92 -10.63 -72.04
N THR A 3 22.85 -11.41 -71.87
CA THR A 3 21.74 -11.21 -70.97
C THR A 3 22.14 -11.64 -69.57
N PRO A 4 21.90 -10.87 -68.50
CA PRO A 4 22.10 -11.33 -67.10
C PRO A 4 20.83 -12.02 -66.59
N TYR A 5 21.01 -13.19 -66.02
CA TYR A 5 19.99 -13.89 -65.21
C TYR A 5 19.82 -13.24 -63.85
N LEU A 6 18.60 -12.76 -63.50
CA LEU A 6 18.22 -12.37 -62.20
C LEU A 6 17.87 -13.61 -61.35
N LEU A 7 18.64 -13.85 -60.30
CA LEU A 7 18.34 -14.88 -59.31
C LEU A 7 17.42 -14.27 -58.26
N ALA A 8 16.14 -14.66 -58.23
CA ALA A 8 15.18 -14.26 -57.25
C ALA A 8 15.39 -15.10 -55.96
N LEU A 9 15.84 -14.46 -54.90
CA LEU A 9 15.95 -15.08 -53.56
C LEU A 9 14.54 -15.10 -52.93
N MET A 10 13.91 -16.27 -52.87
CA MET A 10 12.70 -16.49 -52.08
C MET A 10 13.10 -16.59 -50.61
N VAL A 11 12.82 -15.53 -49.83
CA VAL A 11 12.88 -15.59 -48.37
C VAL A 11 11.58 -16.21 -47.88
N SER A 12 11.64 -17.46 -47.42
CA SER A 12 10.53 -18.13 -46.77
C SER A 12 10.32 -17.53 -45.36
N LEU A 13 9.28 -16.73 -45.20
CA LEU A 13 8.76 -16.29 -43.90
C LEU A 13 8.16 -17.51 -43.20
N LEU A 14 8.92 -18.11 -42.27
CA LEU A 14 8.36 -19.05 -41.30
C LEU A 14 7.43 -18.27 -40.36
N PRO A 15 6.21 -18.76 -40.10
CA PRO A 15 5.33 -18.12 -39.15
C PRO A 15 5.95 -18.26 -37.75
N LEU A 16 6.23 -17.12 -37.10
CA LEU A 16 6.50 -17.06 -35.65
C LEU A 16 5.27 -17.66 -34.96
N LYS A 17 5.42 -18.89 -34.44
CA LYS A 17 4.44 -19.45 -33.51
C LYS A 17 4.38 -18.51 -32.34
N SER A 18 3.27 -17.80 -32.18
CA SER A 18 2.88 -17.15 -30.94
C SER A 18 2.96 -18.21 -29.85
N MET A 19 3.90 -18.06 -28.93
CA MET A 19 3.90 -18.87 -27.71
C MET A 19 2.64 -18.46 -26.95
N ALA A 20 1.62 -19.30 -27.03
CA ALA A 20 0.45 -19.16 -26.19
C ALA A 20 0.93 -19.11 -24.74
N GLN A 21 0.66 -17.99 -24.06
CA GLN A 21 0.94 -17.84 -22.65
C GLN A 21 0.11 -18.90 -21.93
N VAL A 22 0.76 -19.91 -21.39
CA VAL A 22 0.10 -20.99 -20.63
C VAL A 22 -0.58 -20.29 -19.44
N ALA A 23 -1.90 -20.40 -19.36
CA ALA A 23 -2.63 -19.89 -18.20
C ALA A 23 -2.09 -20.61 -16.95
N PRO A 24 -1.77 -19.90 -15.87
CA PRO A 24 -1.24 -20.51 -14.66
C PRO A 24 -2.22 -21.57 -14.14
N ASP A 25 -1.70 -22.71 -13.69
CA ASP A 25 -2.49 -23.78 -13.12
C ASP A 25 -3.13 -23.30 -11.81
N PRO A 26 -4.48 -23.29 -11.70
CA PRO A 26 -5.19 -22.86 -10.49
C PRO A 26 -4.78 -23.60 -9.22
N LEU A 27 -4.56 -24.90 -9.33
CA LEU A 27 -4.16 -25.74 -8.21
C LEU A 27 -2.74 -25.41 -7.75
N LEU A 28 -1.84 -25.11 -8.69
CA LEU A 28 -0.46 -24.79 -8.36
C LEU A 28 -0.32 -23.43 -7.65
N ALA A 29 -1.06 -22.42 -8.08
CA ALA A 29 -1.08 -21.13 -7.40
C ALA A 29 -1.61 -21.25 -5.96
N SER A 30 -2.68 -21.99 -5.73
CA SER A 30 -3.22 -22.24 -4.39
C SER A 30 -2.21 -22.97 -3.50
N GLN A 31 -1.54 -24.01 -4.01
CA GLN A 31 -0.52 -24.77 -3.26
C GLN A 31 0.68 -23.89 -2.86
N ILE A 32 1.13 -23.01 -3.77
CA ILE A 32 2.20 -22.05 -3.48
C ILE A 32 1.75 -21.13 -2.34
N VAL A 33 0.56 -20.55 -2.46
CA VAL A 33 0.02 -19.62 -1.45
C VAL A 33 -0.13 -20.29 -0.09
N ASP A 34 -0.70 -21.50 -0.02
CA ASP A 34 -0.91 -22.20 1.25
C ASP A 34 0.40 -22.51 1.97
N ARG A 35 1.41 -22.96 1.23
CA ARG A 35 2.73 -23.25 1.79
C ARG A 35 3.41 -22.00 2.34
N TYR A 36 3.38 -20.89 1.60
CA TYR A 36 3.97 -19.63 2.09
C TYR A 36 3.17 -19.03 3.24
N ALA A 37 1.84 -19.10 3.20
CA ALA A 37 0.99 -18.59 4.26
C ALA A 37 1.28 -19.29 5.60
N GLU A 38 1.42 -20.62 5.58
CA GLU A 38 1.81 -21.40 6.75
C GLU A 38 3.19 -20.96 7.28
N HIS A 39 4.18 -20.86 6.40
CA HIS A 39 5.53 -20.45 6.76
C HIS A 39 5.57 -19.03 7.31
N ILE A 40 4.85 -18.06 6.69
CA ILE A 40 4.72 -16.69 7.14
C ILE A 40 4.12 -16.63 8.55
N PHE A 41 3.04 -17.38 8.79
CA PHE A 41 2.37 -17.41 10.08
C PHE A 41 3.32 -17.86 11.19
N TYR A 42 3.89 -19.05 11.07
CA TYR A 42 4.78 -19.60 12.10
C TYR A 42 6.08 -18.79 12.24
N GLY A 43 6.68 -18.38 11.12
CA GLY A 43 7.91 -17.58 11.12
C GLY A 43 7.73 -16.18 11.72
N SER A 44 6.55 -15.58 11.56
CA SER A 44 6.27 -14.24 12.12
C SER A 44 6.01 -14.24 13.62
N GLY A 45 5.61 -15.38 14.21
CA GLY A 45 5.21 -15.45 15.62
C GLY A 45 3.92 -14.68 15.93
N ALA A 46 3.03 -14.53 14.95
CA ALA A 46 1.75 -13.87 15.11
C ALA A 46 0.72 -14.74 15.82
N THR A 47 -0.34 -14.13 16.39
CA THR A 47 -1.46 -14.86 17.00
C THR A 47 -2.55 -15.19 15.99
N GLY A 48 -2.74 -14.35 14.98
CA GLY A 48 -3.68 -14.57 13.89
C GLY A 48 -3.17 -13.95 12.60
N MET A 49 -3.53 -14.53 11.47
CA MET A 49 -3.14 -14.08 10.14
C MET A 49 -4.25 -14.27 9.13
N ALA A 50 -4.44 -13.29 8.26
CA ALA A 50 -5.20 -13.42 7.02
C ALA A 50 -4.35 -12.92 5.85
N LEU A 51 -4.44 -13.62 4.72
CA LEU A 51 -3.68 -13.34 3.51
C LEU A 51 -4.59 -13.46 2.29
N VAL A 52 -4.45 -12.53 1.37
CA VAL A 52 -5.07 -12.57 0.03
C VAL A 52 -3.96 -12.46 -1.00
N ALA A 53 -3.85 -13.45 -1.87
CA ALA A 53 -2.97 -13.44 -3.03
C ALA A 53 -3.79 -13.38 -4.31
N ILE A 54 -3.28 -12.64 -5.29
CA ILE A 54 -3.83 -12.55 -6.64
C ILE A 54 -2.75 -12.99 -7.61
N ASP A 55 -3.10 -13.95 -8.47
CA ASP A 55 -2.28 -14.43 -9.58
C ASP A 55 -3.12 -14.41 -10.86
N GLY A 56 -2.95 -13.36 -11.66
CA GLY A 56 -3.78 -13.09 -12.82
C GLY A 56 -5.26 -12.93 -12.47
N ASN A 57 -6.08 -13.88 -12.86
CA ASN A 57 -7.53 -13.90 -12.59
C ASN A 57 -7.91 -14.59 -11.27
N GLN A 58 -6.97 -15.25 -10.62
CA GLN A 58 -7.23 -16.04 -9.42
C GLN A 58 -7.03 -15.18 -8.17
N ARG A 59 -7.92 -15.34 -7.21
CA ARG A 59 -7.79 -14.76 -5.88
C ARG A 59 -7.85 -15.86 -4.84
N VAL A 60 -6.74 -16.09 -4.17
CA VAL A 60 -6.58 -17.12 -3.13
C VAL A 60 -6.59 -16.45 -1.77
N PHE A 61 -7.36 -17.00 -0.84
CA PHE A 61 -7.40 -16.59 0.56
C PHE A 61 -6.81 -17.70 1.43
N ALA A 62 -5.92 -17.30 2.35
CA ALA A 62 -5.40 -18.19 3.38
C ALA A 62 -5.45 -17.50 4.75
N SER A 63 -5.64 -18.25 5.81
CA SER A 63 -5.64 -17.73 7.18
C SER A 63 -5.09 -18.75 8.15
N PHE A 64 -4.55 -18.29 9.28
CA PHE A 64 -3.98 -19.10 10.35
C PHE A 64 -4.21 -18.46 11.70
N GLY A 65 -4.11 -19.26 12.76
CA GLY A 65 -4.26 -18.80 14.13
C GLY A 65 -5.69 -18.39 14.47
N GLU A 66 -5.84 -17.39 15.33
CA GLU A 66 -7.10 -17.02 15.98
C GLU A 66 -7.44 -15.54 15.75
N THR A 67 -8.75 -15.23 15.71
CA THR A 67 -9.20 -13.83 15.64
C THR A 67 -8.97 -13.07 16.95
N ARG A 68 -8.94 -13.78 18.07
CA ARG A 68 -8.61 -13.28 19.42
C ARG A 68 -7.85 -14.36 20.19
N PRO A 69 -6.89 -14.01 21.03
CA PRO A 69 -6.16 -15.01 21.79
C PRO A 69 -7.08 -15.95 22.61
N GLY A 70 -6.95 -17.24 22.38
CA GLY A 70 -7.68 -18.31 23.10
C GLY A 70 -9.14 -18.52 22.67
N ASN A 71 -9.61 -17.92 21.57
CA ASN A 71 -11.00 -18.14 21.14
C ASN A 71 -11.17 -19.28 20.12
N ASN A 72 -10.08 -19.84 19.60
CA ASN A 72 -10.08 -20.92 18.60
C ASN A 72 -10.90 -20.62 17.32
N ILE A 73 -11.11 -19.34 16.99
CA ILE A 73 -11.83 -18.91 15.79
C ILE A 73 -10.82 -18.40 14.77
N ARG A 74 -10.71 -19.11 13.66
CA ARG A 74 -9.82 -18.77 12.56
C ARG A 74 -10.28 -17.51 11.84
N PRO A 75 -9.37 -16.59 11.44
CA PRO A 75 -9.73 -15.41 10.67
C PRO A 75 -10.45 -15.76 9.36
N GLN A 76 -11.48 -14.98 9.03
CA GLN A 76 -12.30 -15.13 7.84
C GLN A 76 -12.08 -13.98 6.86
N LYS A 77 -12.63 -14.10 5.65
CA LYS A 77 -12.54 -13.05 4.62
C LYS A 77 -13.15 -11.72 5.05
N ASP A 78 -14.14 -11.77 5.94
CA ASP A 78 -14.88 -10.62 6.49
C ASP A 78 -14.44 -10.23 7.90
N SER A 79 -13.40 -10.85 8.46
CA SER A 79 -12.81 -10.41 9.72
C SER A 79 -12.36 -8.95 9.59
N LEU A 80 -12.79 -8.11 10.52
CA LEU A 80 -12.39 -6.70 10.50
C LEU A 80 -10.94 -6.57 10.96
N ILE A 81 -10.20 -5.74 10.27
CA ILE A 81 -8.77 -5.49 10.51
C ILE A 81 -8.48 -3.99 10.45
N ARG A 82 -7.36 -3.58 11.01
CA ARG A 82 -6.78 -2.25 10.78
C ARG A 82 -5.71 -2.38 9.71
N ILE A 83 -5.82 -1.64 8.62
CA ILE A 83 -4.80 -1.67 7.57
C ILE A 83 -3.64 -0.72 7.85
N ALA A 84 -3.75 0.07 8.91
CA ALA A 84 -2.72 1.00 9.34
C ALA A 84 -2.21 1.87 8.16
N SER A 85 -0.90 1.96 7.97
CA SER A 85 -0.29 2.85 6.97
C SER A 85 -0.59 2.51 5.50
N LEU A 86 -1.25 1.40 5.19
CA LEU A 86 -1.80 1.18 3.85
C LEU A 86 -2.89 2.20 3.51
N SER A 87 -3.52 2.81 4.54
CA SER A 87 -4.45 3.94 4.38
C SER A 87 -3.86 5.09 3.55
N LYS A 88 -2.54 5.31 3.63
CA LYS A 88 -1.84 6.34 2.87
C LYS A 88 -1.96 6.17 1.36
N LEU A 89 -1.95 4.93 0.89
CA LEU A 89 -2.10 4.62 -0.52
C LEU A 89 -3.48 5.04 -1.03
N MET A 90 -4.52 4.82 -0.23
CA MET A 90 -5.89 5.25 -0.54
C MET A 90 -6.02 6.78 -0.49
N THR A 91 -5.31 7.45 0.42
CA THR A 91 -5.26 8.92 0.46
C THR A 91 -4.59 9.50 -0.79
N SER A 92 -3.50 8.88 -1.24
CA SER A 92 -2.86 9.24 -2.52
C SER A 92 -3.78 8.99 -3.71
N GLU A 93 -4.59 7.95 -3.68
CA GLU A 93 -5.59 7.66 -4.71
C GLU A 93 -6.68 8.74 -4.75
N VAL A 94 -7.18 9.19 -3.60
CA VAL A 94 -8.10 10.34 -3.52
C VAL A 94 -7.47 11.58 -4.13
N MET A 95 -6.20 11.87 -3.82
CA MET A 95 -5.45 13.01 -4.39
C MET A 95 -5.37 12.92 -5.92
N VAL A 96 -4.98 11.77 -6.47
CA VAL A 96 -4.87 11.59 -7.93
C VAL A 96 -6.24 11.74 -8.60
N LYS A 97 -7.30 11.18 -8.02
CA LYS A 97 -8.69 11.30 -8.54
C LYS A 97 -9.19 12.75 -8.54
N LEU A 98 -8.87 13.54 -7.53
CA LEU A 98 -9.21 14.95 -7.51
C LEU A 98 -8.40 15.76 -8.52
N ALA A 99 -7.14 15.41 -8.72
CA ALA A 99 -6.28 16.05 -9.72
C ALA A 99 -6.79 15.81 -11.15
N GLU A 100 -7.24 14.60 -11.46
CA GLU A 100 -7.81 14.27 -12.77
C GLU A 100 -9.16 14.95 -13.03
N ARG A 101 -9.90 15.26 -11.98
CA ARG A 101 -11.13 16.06 -12.05
C ARG A 101 -10.85 17.58 -12.16
N GLY A 102 -9.59 17.98 -12.15
CA GLY A 102 -9.18 19.40 -12.20
C GLY A 102 -9.49 20.17 -10.92
N GLN A 103 -9.83 19.51 -9.81
CA GLN A 103 -10.14 20.16 -8.53
C GLN A 103 -8.89 20.58 -7.76
N ILE A 104 -7.76 19.92 -8.01
CA ILE A 104 -6.43 20.26 -7.47
C ILE A 104 -5.36 20.04 -8.53
N ARG A 105 -4.15 20.55 -8.25
CA ARG A 105 -2.91 20.12 -8.92
C ARG A 105 -2.02 19.44 -7.89
N LEU A 106 -1.25 18.45 -8.30
CA LEU A 106 -0.34 17.73 -7.37
C LEU A 106 0.74 18.68 -6.82
N ASP A 107 1.11 19.70 -7.57
CA ASP A 107 2.08 20.74 -7.22
C ASP A 107 1.46 21.96 -6.52
N ASP A 108 0.16 21.97 -6.24
CA ASP A 108 -0.47 23.02 -5.44
C ASP A 108 0.18 23.12 -4.05
N PRO A 109 0.44 24.33 -3.55
CA PRO A 109 0.94 24.51 -2.19
C PRO A 109 -0.13 24.12 -1.16
N LEU A 110 0.28 23.49 -0.07
CA LEU A 110 -0.62 23.12 1.04
C LEU A 110 -1.38 24.35 1.58
N SER A 111 -0.74 25.51 1.59
CA SER A 111 -1.33 26.77 2.06
C SER A 111 -2.60 27.17 1.32
N LYS A 112 -2.74 26.79 0.05
CA LYS A 112 -3.97 27.01 -0.74
C LYS A 112 -5.22 26.36 -0.11
N TYR A 113 -5.02 25.27 0.63
CA TYR A 113 -6.08 24.47 1.24
C TYR A 113 -6.06 24.52 2.77
N ALA A 114 -5.29 25.44 3.34
CA ALA A 114 -5.25 25.63 4.78
C ALA A 114 -6.56 26.22 5.32
N PRO A 115 -6.95 25.94 6.57
CA PRO A 115 -8.04 26.64 7.23
C PRO A 115 -7.80 28.17 7.22
N PRO A 116 -8.87 29.00 7.24
CA PRO A 116 -8.73 30.45 7.31
C PRO A 116 -7.82 30.87 8.46
N GLY A 117 -6.84 31.73 8.18
CA GLY A 117 -5.89 32.24 9.17
C GLY A 117 -4.79 31.24 9.59
N ALA A 118 -4.81 30.00 9.12
CA ALA A 118 -3.76 29.03 9.40
C ALA A 118 -2.50 29.35 8.57
N ARG A 119 -1.35 29.41 9.28
CA ARG A 119 -0.04 29.54 8.65
C ARG A 119 0.50 28.15 8.27
N VAL A 120 1.07 28.05 7.07
CA VAL A 120 1.84 26.87 6.65
C VAL A 120 3.31 27.27 6.55
N PRO A 121 4.25 26.54 7.20
CA PRO A 121 5.67 26.87 7.15
C PRO A 121 6.24 26.65 5.75
N THR A 122 7.29 27.43 5.44
CA THR A 122 8.11 27.26 4.25
C THR A 122 9.57 27.02 4.64
N TYR A 123 10.36 26.48 3.74
CA TYR A 123 11.81 26.39 3.91
C TYR A 123 12.50 27.36 2.94
N ASN A 124 13.08 28.43 3.45
CA ASN A 124 13.67 29.49 2.62
C ASN A 124 12.73 29.96 1.48
N GLY A 125 11.44 30.14 1.82
CA GLY A 125 10.41 30.52 0.86
C GLY A 125 9.82 29.38 0.01
N GLN A 126 10.38 28.18 0.06
CA GLN A 126 9.85 27.01 -0.66
C GLN A 126 8.65 26.43 0.08
N PRO A 127 7.46 26.35 -0.56
CA PRO A 127 6.26 25.83 0.08
C PRO A 127 6.22 24.32 0.11
N ILE A 128 5.53 23.75 1.10
CA ILE A 128 5.10 22.35 1.06
C ILE A 128 4.02 22.22 -0.02
N ARG A 129 4.17 21.29 -0.96
CA ARG A 129 3.20 20.96 -2.00
C ARG A 129 2.48 19.66 -1.67
N LEU A 130 1.29 19.42 -2.25
CA LEU A 130 0.53 18.20 -2.02
C LEU A 130 1.36 16.95 -2.35
N ILE A 131 2.10 16.97 -3.45
CA ILE A 131 2.99 15.87 -3.84
C ILE A 131 4.08 15.60 -2.78
N ASN A 132 4.58 16.62 -2.08
CA ASN A 132 5.58 16.42 -1.03
C ASN A 132 5.01 15.68 0.19
N LEU A 133 3.73 15.89 0.50
CA LEU A 133 3.05 15.17 1.57
C LEU A 133 2.89 13.68 1.22
N SER A 134 2.48 13.37 0.01
CA SER A 134 2.25 11.98 -0.44
C SER A 134 3.54 11.20 -0.69
N THR A 135 4.66 11.86 -0.97
CA THR A 135 5.97 11.24 -1.18
C THR A 135 6.87 11.24 0.06
N HIS A 136 6.36 11.72 1.21
CA HIS A 136 7.13 11.88 2.44
C HIS A 136 8.32 12.85 2.32
N THR A 137 8.25 13.81 1.40
CA THR A 137 9.33 14.78 1.16
C THR A 137 8.99 16.19 1.62
N SER A 138 8.05 16.34 2.54
CA SER A 138 7.57 17.64 3.01
C SER A 138 8.49 18.38 3.98
N GLY A 139 9.47 17.69 4.57
CA GLY A 139 10.30 18.25 5.66
C GLY A 139 9.60 18.24 7.04
N LEU A 140 8.40 17.67 7.14
CA LEU A 140 7.66 17.51 8.39
C LEU A 140 8.16 16.30 9.20
N PRO A 141 8.00 16.30 10.54
CA PRO A 141 8.34 15.15 11.36
C PRO A 141 7.36 13.99 11.13
N ARG A 142 7.75 12.81 11.62
CA ARG A 142 6.91 11.61 11.58
C ARG A 142 5.55 11.83 12.24
N GLU A 143 5.56 12.38 13.43
CA GLU A 143 4.39 12.69 14.24
C GLU A 143 4.48 14.11 14.78
N GLN A 144 3.33 14.70 15.09
CA GLN A 144 3.30 15.91 15.90
C GLN A 144 3.91 15.63 17.27
N PRO A 145 4.86 16.43 17.75
CA PRO A 145 5.42 16.28 19.10
C PRO A 145 4.37 16.53 20.20
N GLY A 146 4.49 15.80 21.31
CA GLY A 146 3.67 15.96 22.52
C GLY A 146 2.33 15.22 22.50
N GLY A 147 1.71 15.03 23.67
CA GLY A 147 0.33 14.57 23.86
C GLY A 147 -0.01 13.10 23.51
N LYS A 148 0.85 12.37 22.82
CA LYS A 148 0.56 11.05 22.28
C LYS A 148 0.51 9.94 23.33
N ALA A 149 1.33 9.99 24.35
CA ALA A 149 1.54 8.87 25.29
C ALA A 149 0.29 8.48 26.08
N GLN A 150 -0.69 9.36 26.23
CA GLN A 150 -1.91 9.16 27.00
C GLN A 150 -3.15 8.89 26.14
N ARG A 151 -3.00 8.76 24.81
CA ARG A 151 -4.13 8.59 23.88
C ARG A 151 -4.01 7.27 23.12
N PRO A 152 -5.14 6.58 22.86
CA PRO A 152 -5.13 5.40 22.01
C PRO A 152 -4.54 5.68 20.62
N VAL A 153 -4.08 4.64 19.95
CA VAL A 153 -3.58 4.74 18.56
C VAL A 153 -4.69 5.25 17.63
N PHE A 154 -4.33 6.10 16.68
CA PHE A 154 -5.21 6.71 15.66
C PHE A 154 -6.24 7.74 16.14
N VAL A 155 -6.18 8.19 17.38
CA VAL A 155 -7.08 9.23 17.90
C VAL A 155 -6.39 10.57 18.19
N TRP A 156 -5.11 10.69 17.87
CA TRP A 156 -4.33 11.91 18.07
C TRP A 156 -3.31 12.13 16.94
N PRO A 157 -3.00 13.39 16.57
CA PRO A 157 -3.70 14.62 16.96
C PRO A 157 -5.03 14.80 16.22
N THR A 158 -5.93 15.58 16.81
CA THR A 158 -7.14 16.03 16.11
C THR A 158 -6.79 17.00 14.99
N LYS A 159 -7.73 17.24 14.06
CA LYS A 159 -7.55 18.20 12.96
C LYS A 159 -7.13 19.59 13.46
N SER A 160 -7.81 20.13 14.47
CA SER A 160 -7.48 21.45 15.01
C SER A 160 -6.10 21.48 15.67
N GLU A 161 -5.73 20.44 16.42
CA GLU A 161 -4.40 20.36 17.07
C GLU A 161 -3.27 20.35 16.05
N ARG A 162 -3.40 19.58 14.96
CA ARG A 162 -2.32 19.50 13.94
C ARG A 162 -2.14 20.80 13.14
N TRP A 163 -3.23 21.49 12.80
CA TRP A 163 -3.11 22.78 12.11
C TRP A 163 -2.57 23.89 13.03
N ALA A 164 -2.99 23.90 14.29
CA ALA A 164 -2.45 24.84 15.31
C ALA A 164 -0.95 24.59 15.57
N TRP A 165 -0.52 23.34 15.58
CA TRP A 165 0.89 22.99 15.70
C TRP A 165 1.67 23.40 14.44
N LEU A 166 1.14 23.09 13.24
CA LEU A 166 1.79 23.40 11.97
C LEU A 166 2.11 24.87 11.83
N ALA A 167 1.25 25.76 12.30
CA ALA A 167 1.44 27.21 12.24
C ALA A 167 2.73 27.69 12.94
N ARG A 168 3.25 26.90 13.90
CA ARG A 168 4.46 27.18 14.69
C ARG A 168 5.64 26.29 14.33
N ALA A 169 5.44 25.35 13.42
CA ALA A 169 6.46 24.39 13.02
C ALA A 169 7.54 25.01 12.13
N ASN A 170 8.73 24.45 12.24
CA ASN A 170 9.83 24.70 11.31
C ASN A 170 10.15 23.44 10.53
N LEU A 171 10.35 23.57 9.22
CA LEU A 171 10.72 22.44 8.37
C LEU A 171 12.19 22.06 8.62
N LYS A 172 12.47 20.76 8.69
CA LYS A 172 13.83 20.24 8.90
C LYS A 172 14.64 20.15 7.61
N ALA A 173 13.99 20.17 6.46
CA ALA A 173 14.60 20.09 5.14
C ALA A 173 13.72 20.82 4.11
N ALA A 174 14.32 21.22 3.00
CA ALA A 174 13.59 21.76 1.88
C ALA A 174 12.60 20.71 1.32
N PRO A 175 11.34 21.06 1.07
CA PRO A 175 10.39 20.17 0.42
C PRO A 175 10.95 19.61 -0.89
N GLY A 176 10.91 18.28 -1.05
CA GLY A 176 11.46 17.55 -2.20
C GLY A 176 12.94 17.18 -2.11
N SER A 177 13.68 17.62 -1.09
CA SER A 177 15.13 17.34 -0.98
C SER A 177 15.50 16.05 -0.24
N SER A 178 14.66 15.64 0.69
CA SER A 178 14.86 14.43 1.52
C SER A 178 13.53 13.78 1.81
N ALA A 179 13.51 12.47 1.94
CA ALA A 179 12.34 11.72 2.37
C ALA A 179 12.45 11.33 3.84
N ALA A 180 11.46 11.72 4.62
CA ALA A 180 11.28 11.30 6.01
C ALA A 180 9.82 10.89 6.23
N TYR A 181 9.61 9.65 6.63
CA TYR A 181 8.27 9.11 6.81
C TYR A 181 7.42 9.97 7.75
N SER A 182 6.24 10.44 7.28
CA SER A 182 5.39 11.35 8.02
C SER A 182 3.92 10.92 8.01
N ASN A 183 3.40 10.52 9.18
CA ASN A 183 1.97 10.34 9.40
C ASN A 183 1.26 11.70 9.37
N LEU A 184 1.84 12.68 10.07
CA LEU A 184 1.33 14.05 10.11
C LEU A 184 1.13 14.64 8.70
N GLY A 185 2.09 14.41 7.79
CA GLY A 185 1.98 14.88 6.41
C GLY A 185 0.76 14.32 5.69
N TYR A 186 0.43 13.06 5.88
CA TYR A 186 -0.74 12.43 5.28
C TYR A 186 -2.06 12.87 5.89
N ASP A 187 -2.11 13.13 7.20
CA ASP A 187 -3.31 13.67 7.83
C ASP A 187 -3.58 15.11 7.38
N LEU A 188 -2.53 15.92 7.20
CA LEU A 188 -2.65 17.24 6.58
C LEU A 188 -3.07 17.16 5.09
N LEU A 189 -2.57 16.17 4.35
CA LEU A 189 -3.01 15.92 2.98
C LEU A 189 -4.51 15.64 2.92
N SER A 190 -5.03 14.73 3.75
CA SER A 190 -6.46 14.42 3.77
C SER A 190 -7.33 15.64 4.12
N ASP A 191 -6.86 16.50 5.05
CA ASP A 191 -7.54 17.74 5.37
C ASP A 191 -7.58 18.70 4.17
N ALA A 192 -6.47 18.82 3.45
CA ALA A 192 -6.37 19.63 2.23
C ALA A 192 -7.31 19.12 1.13
N LEU A 193 -7.34 17.80 0.91
CA LEU A 193 -8.21 17.18 -0.09
C LEU A 193 -9.70 17.37 0.24
N SER A 194 -10.08 17.20 1.50
CA SER A 194 -11.43 17.47 2.00
C SER A 194 -11.84 18.91 1.73
N ARG A 195 -10.95 19.86 1.99
CA ARG A 195 -11.20 21.27 1.78
C ARG A 195 -11.29 21.62 0.30
N ALA A 196 -10.41 21.09 -0.53
CA ALA A 196 -10.44 21.29 -1.98
C ALA A 196 -11.75 20.79 -2.61
N ALA A 197 -12.24 19.65 -2.15
CA ALA A 197 -13.47 19.03 -2.63
C ALA A 197 -14.74 19.64 -2.01
N GLY A 198 -14.63 20.45 -0.96
CA GLY A 198 -15.79 20.94 -0.20
C GLY A 198 -16.61 19.83 0.46
N THR A 199 -16.01 18.68 0.71
CA THR A 199 -16.67 17.46 1.20
C THR A 199 -15.88 16.88 2.38
N PRO A 200 -16.51 16.48 3.49
CA PRO A 200 -15.82 15.78 4.57
C PRO A 200 -15.05 14.57 4.06
N TYR A 201 -13.82 14.39 4.51
CA TYR A 201 -12.95 13.34 3.97
C TYR A 201 -13.55 11.93 4.01
N PRO A 202 -14.26 11.47 5.08
CA PRO A 202 -14.90 10.15 5.06
C PRO A 202 -15.90 9.96 3.93
N ALA A 203 -16.69 10.99 3.63
CA ALA A 203 -17.63 10.96 2.52
C ALA A 203 -16.93 10.97 1.16
N LEU A 204 -15.89 11.79 1.02
CA LEU A 204 -15.03 11.84 -0.17
C LEU A 204 -14.35 10.49 -0.42
N PHE A 205 -13.79 9.89 0.62
CA PHE A 205 -13.20 8.56 0.58
C PHE A 205 -14.20 7.50 0.15
N GLN A 206 -15.41 7.52 0.72
CA GLN A 206 -16.47 6.60 0.33
C GLN A 206 -16.88 6.76 -1.15
N GLN A 207 -17.03 8.00 -1.62
CA GLN A 207 -17.42 8.28 -3.00
C GLN A 207 -16.34 7.83 -4.01
N LEU A 208 -15.08 8.05 -3.69
CA LEU A 208 -13.99 7.86 -4.63
C LEU A 208 -13.34 6.48 -4.54
N ILE A 209 -13.35 5.85 -3.38
CA ILE A 209 -12.62 4.60 -3.14
C ILE A 209 -13.57 3.44 -2.88
N THR A 210 -14.32 3.48 -1.77
CA THR A 210 -14.98 2.25 -1.29
C THR A 210 -16.23 1.90 -2.08
N ARG A 211 -17.05 2.87 -2.43
CA ARG A 211 -18.30 2.63 -3.19
C ARG A 211 -18.04 2.07 -4.59
N PRO A 212 -17.13 2.64 -5.41
CA PRO A 212 -16.85 2.12 -6.75
C PRO A 212 -16.33 0.68 -6.76
N LEU A 213 -15.62 0.28 -5.71
CA LEU A 213 -15.02 -1.06 -5.57
C LEU A 213 -15.88 -2.04 -4.76
N GLY A 214 -17.05 -1.62 -4.27
CA GLY A 214 -17.90 -2.45 -3.44
C GLY A 214 -17.30 -2.85 -2.09
N MET A 215 -16.41 -2.01 -1.53
CA MET A 215 -15.73 -2.23 -0.26
C MET A 215 -16.64 -1.82 0.90
N LYS A 216 -17.51 -2.73 1.32
CA LYS A 216 -18.62 -2.46 2.25
C LYS A 216 -18.16 -2.29 3.71
N ASP A 217 -17.06 -2.94 4.08
CA ASP A 217 -16.53 -2.95 5.44
C ASP A 217 -15.31 -2.04 5.64
N THR A 218 -15.05 -1.15 4.67
CA THR A 218 -13.89 -0.24 4.73
C THR A 218 -14.34 1.14 5.19
N THR A 219 -13.89 1.55 6.40
CA THR A 219 -14.42 2.72 7.09
C THR A 219 -13.44 3.31 8.12
N PHE A 220 -13.70 4.55 8.56
CA PHE A 220 -13.04 5.18 9.73
C PHE A 220 -13.90 5.12 10.99
N THR A 221 -15.17 4.75 10.85
CA THR A 221 -16.16 4.76 11.93
C THR A 221 -16.92 3.43 11.93
N PRO A 222 -16.27 2.35 12.38
CA PRO A 222 -16.89 1.02 12.34
C PRO A 222 -18.15 0.95 13.20
N SER A 223 -19.16 0.24 12.70
CA SER A 223 -20.38 -0.06 13.45
C SER A 223 -20.12 -1.06 14.58
N PRO A 224 -21.01 -1.19 15.57
CA PRO A 224 -20.91 -2.24 16.57
C PRO A 224 -20.80 -3.65 16.00
N GLU A 225 -21.52 -3.94 14.92
CA GLU A 225 -21.43 -5.22 14.20
C GLU A 225 -20.04 -5.43 13.60
N GLN A 226 -19.50 -4.44 12.92
CA GLN A 226 -18.13 -4.48 12.38
C GLN A 226 -17.10 -4.64 13.51
N CYS A 227 -17.25 -3.91 14.62
CA CYS A 227 -16.38 -4.05 15.79
C CYS A 227 -16.45 -5.46 16.40
N GLY A 228 -17.59 -6.14 16.34
CA GLY A 228 -17.73 -7.54 16.76
C GLY A 228 -16.84 -8.50 15.99
N ARG A 229 -16.52 -8.18 14.73
CA ARG A 229 -15.62 -8.96 13.85
C ARG A 229 -14.16 -8.52 13.90
N LEU A 230 -13.80 -7.49 14.69
CA LEU A 230 -12.43 -6.99 14.76
C LEU A 230 -11.50 -8.06 15.34
N MET A 231 -10.44 -8.38 14.62
CA MET A 231 -9.34 -9.18 15.14
C MET A 231 -8.63 -8.43 16.27
N VAL A 232 -8.24 -9.14 17.31
CA VAL A 232 -7.62 -8.57 18.51
C VAL A 232 -6.26 -9.23 18.74
N ALA A 233 -5.23 -8.39 18.84
CA ALA A 233 -3.88 -8.84 19.11
C ALA A 233 -3.67 -9.10 20.61
N GLU A 234 -2.75 -10.00 20.94
CA GLU A 234 -2.26 -10.19 22.30
C GLU A 234 -1.45 -8.96 22.78
N LYS A 235 -0.68 -8.34 21.86
CA LYS A 235 0.16 -7.17 22.15
C LYS A 235 -0.25 -5.95 21.34
N GLY A 236 -0.47 -4.84 22.05
CA GLY A 236 -0.68 -3.53 21.42
C GLY A 236 -2.07 -3.33 20.84
N ALA A 237 -3.06 -4.17 21.23
CA ALA A 237 -4.44 -3.98 20.82
C ALA A 237 -4.97 -2.59 21.21
N SER A 238 -5.80 -2.03 20.34
CA SER A 238 -6.49 -0.75 20.58
C SER A 238 -8.01 -0.96 20.51
N PRO A 239 -8.79 -0.20 21.29
CA PRO A 239 -10.26 -0.25 21.23
C PRO A 239 -10.77 0.01 19.82
N CYS A 240 -11.94 -0.56 19.49
CA CYS A 240 -12.64 -0.31 18.23
C CYS A 240 -13.33 1.06 18.29
N ASN A 241 -12.59 2.11 18.01
CA ASN A 241 -13.05 3.50 18.04
C ASN A 241 -13.03 4.11 16.66
N ASN A 242 -13.71 5.27 16.47
CA ASN A 242 -13.46 6.07 15.29
C ASN A 242 -11.99 6.52 15.25
N THR A 243 -11.48 6.65 14.05
CA THR A 243 -10.07 6.95 13.77
C THR A 243 -9.91 8.24 12.95
N LEU A 244 -10.87 9.15 13.09
CA LEU A 244 -10.92 10.40 12.31
C LEU A 244 -9.71 11.32 12.52
N ALA A 245 -8.98 11.16 13.61
CA ALA A 245 -7.74 11.91 13.85
C ALA A 245 -6.59 11.46 12.92
N ALA A 246 -6.53 10.18 12.57
CA ALA A 246 -5.52 9.60 11.68
C ALA A 246 -6.09 9.28 10.29
N ILE A 247 -6.95 10.14 9.81
CA ILE A 247 -7.83 9.91 8.66
C ILE A 247 -7.08 9.72 7.35
N GLY A 248 -5.93 10.34 7.16
CA GLY A 248 -5.10 10.18 5.96
C GLY A 248 -3.96 9.18 6.14
N SER A 249 -3.50 8.98 7.36
CA SER A 249 -2.23 8.29 7.62
C SER A 249 -2.37 6.83 8.00
N GLY A 250 -3.48 6.41 8.66
CA GLY A 250 -3.51 5.06 9.22
C GLY A 250 -4.85 4.59 9.76
N GLY A 251 -5.90 5.41 9.69
CA GLY A 251 -7.15 5.17 10.39
C GLY A 251 -8.13 4.21 9.72
N VAL A 252 -7.85 3.66 8.55
CA VAL A 252 -8.79 2.80 7.83
C VAL A 252 -8.92 1.43 8.48
N TYR A 253 -10.16 1.06 8.80
CA TYR A 253 -10.58 -0.32 9.02
C TYR A 253 -11.00 -0.94 7.70
N SER A 254 -10.76 -2.22 7.51
CA SER A 254 -11.14 -2.96 6.32
C SER A 254 -11.31 -4.44 6.62
N THR A 255 -11.45 -5.25 5.59
CA THR A 255 -11.44 -6.72 5.66
C THR A 255 -10.47 -7.30 4.63
N PRO A 256 -10.01 -8.53 4.78
CA PRO A 256 -9.22 -9.20 3.75
C PRO A 256 -9.90 -9.20 2.37
N ASP A 257 -11.21 -9.39 2.31
CA ASP A 257 -11.97 -9.37 1.04
C ASP A 257 -11.97 -7.99 0.39
N ASP A 258 -12.25 -6.93 1.15
CA ASP A 258 -12.20 -5.56 0.64
C ASP A 258 -10.79 -5.17 0.19
N MET A 259 -9.74 -5.57 0.92
CA MET A 259 -8.37 -5.32 0.52
C MET A 259 -7.99 -6.07 -0.76
N GLY A 260 -8.50 -7.28 -0.95
CA GLY A 260 -8.38 -8.01 -2.20
C GLY A 260 -9.05 -7.29 -3.37
N ARG A 261 -10.26 -6.71 -3.17
CA ARG A 261 -10.95 -5.87 -4.16
C ARG A 261 -10.13 -4.63 -4.51
N TRP A 262 -9.60 -3.96 -3.49
CA TRP A 262 -8.79 -2.77 -3.70
C TRP A 262 -7.47 -3.09 -4.42
N MET A 263 -6.79 -4.18 -4.06
CA MET A 263 -5.56 -4.64 -4.71
C MET A 263 -5.77 -5.01 -6.17
N GLN A 264 -6.94 -5.59 -6.52
CA GLN A 264 -7.25 -6.04 -7.88
C GLN A 264 -7.17 -4.90 -8.91
N GLN A 265 -7.45 -3.65 -8.55
CA GLN A 265 -7.39 -2.52 -9.49
C GLN A 265 -5.98 -2.24 -10.03
N PHE A 266 -4.93 -2.66 -9.30
CA PHE A 266 -3.54 -2.48 -9.68
C PHE A 266 -3.01 -3.57 -10.63
N LEU A 267 -3.80 -4.60 -10.86
CA LEU A 267 -3.45 -5.79 -11.63
C LEU A 267 -4.38 -5.95 -12.81
N ASN A 268 -3.86 -6.40 -13.95
CA ASN A 268 -4.69 -6.75 -15.09
C ASN A 268 -5.32 -8.14 -14.90
N SER A 269 -6.56 -8.27 -15.32
CA SER A 269 -7.27 -9.55 -15.36
C SER A 269 -8.17 -9.60 -16.60
N SER A 270 -8.89 -10.70 -16.81
CA SER A 270 -9.86 -10.80 -17.90
C SER A 270 -11.03 -9.80 -17.80
N VAL A 271 -11.28 -9.30 -16.59
CA VAL A 271 -12.40 -8.38 -16.30
C VAL A 271 -11.94 -7.00 -15.82
N ASN A 272 -10.66 -6.81 -15.55
CA ASN A 272 -10.11 -5.56 -15.05
C ASN A 272 -8.78 -5.24 -15.73
N HIS A 273 -8.67 -4.06 -16.29
CA HIS A 273 -7.44 -3.54 -16.87
C HIS A 273 -6.98 -2.32 -16.07
N ARG A 274 -5.68 -2.20 -15.89
CA ARG A 274 -5.09 -1.01 -15.29
C ARG A 274 -5.48 0.22 -16.12
N THR A 275 -5.96 1.24 -15.43
CA THR A 275 -6.29 2.51 -16.06
C THR A 275 -5.08 3.44 -16.05
N PRO A 276 -5.01 4.45 -16.92
CA PRO A 276 -3.97 5.49 -16.85
C PRO A 276 -3.89 6.16 -15.46
N GLN A 277 -5.02 6.26 -14.77
CA GLN A 277 -5.10 6.76 -13.40
C GLN A 277 -4.32 5.88 -12.41
N ILE A 278 -4.49 4.57 -12.50
CA ILE A 278 -3.76 3.61 -11.66
C ILE A 278 -2.26 3.63 -12.00
N ASP A 279 -1.89 3.75 -13.27
CA ASP A 279 -0.50 3.90 -13.67
C ASP A 279 0.10 5.17 -13.08
N ARG A 280 -0.63 6.29 -13.12
CA ARG A 280 -0.21 7.54 -12.49
C ARG A 280 -0.02 7.41 -10.99
N LEU A 281 -0.93 6.71 -10.30
CA LEU A 281 -0.86 6.49 -8.85
C LEU A 281 0.40 5.68 -8.45
N GLN A 282 0.82 4.74 -9.28
CA GLN A 282 2.01 3.93 -9.06
C GLN A 282 3.26 4.45 -9.81
N THR A 283 3.26 5.70 -10.25
CA THR A 283 4.43 6.31 -10.88
C THR A 283 5.55 6.49 -9.85
N LEU A 284 6.76 6.12 -10.24
CA LEU A 284 7.97 6.46 -9.52
C LEU A 284 8.19 7.96 -9.58
N ILE A 285 8.29 8.62 -8.42
CA ILE A 285 8.47 10.09 -8.32
C ILE A 285 9.93 10.44 -8.04
N TYR A 286 10.57 9.73 -7.10
CA TYR A 286 11.95 9.95 -6.73
C TYR A 286 12.72 8.63 -6.74
N ARG A 287 13.87 8.59 -7.44
CA ARG A 287 14.88 7.59 -7.18
C ARG A 287 15.63 7.96 -5.90
N ARG A 288 16.15 6.95 -5.20
CA ARG A 288 16.88 7.17 -3.94
C ARG A 288 18.08 8.12 -4.10
N ASP A 289 18.77 8.05 -5.22
CA ASP A 289 19.96 8.89 -5.53
C ASP A 289 19.60 10.37 -5.80
N GLN A 290 18.34 10.70 -5.99
CA GLN A 290 17.85 12.07 -6.12
C GLN A 290 17.54 12.74 -4.78
N LEU A 291 17.60 12.00 -3.68
CA LEU A 291 17.28 12.46 -2.34
C LEU A 291 18.53 12.47 -1.46
N ASN A 292 18.74 13.54 -0.70
CA ASN A 292 19.84 13.64 0.25
C ASN A 292 19.77 12.58 1.35
N LYS A 293 18.53 12.20 1.75
CA LYS A 293 18.27 11.22 2.80
C LYS A 293 16.94 10.52 2.57
N VAL A 294 16.86 9.24 2.96
CA VAL A 294 15.63 8.45 2.98
C VAL A 294 15.52 7.77 4.34
N GLU A 295 14.49 8.13 5.11
CA GLU A 295 14.25 7.62 6.47
C GLU A 295 12.87 6.97 6.61
N GLY A 296 12.84 5.79 7.23
CA GLY A 296 11.61 5.08 7.59
C GLY A 296 10.92 4.34 6.45
N MET A 297 11.60 4.13 5.32
CA MET A 297 11.06 3.45 4.13
C MET A 297 11.69 2.07 3.87
N ASP A 298 12.76 1.70 4.57
CA ASP A 298 13.56 0.50 4.28
C ASP A 298 13.12 -0.75 5.07
N VAL A 299 11.91 -0.79 5.61
CA VAL A 299 11.48 -1.86 6.53
C VAL A 299 11.47 -3.26 5.89
N PRO A 300 10.90 -3.48 4.67
CA PRO A 300 10.93 -4.79 4.01
C PRO A 300 12.16 -4.99 3.11
N GLY A 301 13.09 -4.06 3.11
CA GLY A 301 14.27 -4.02 2.27
C GLY A 301 14.60 -2.60 1.82
N LYS A 302 15.76 -2.43 1.20
CA LYS A 302 16.19 -1.12 0.72
C LYS A 302 15.20 -0.56 -0.31
N ALA A 303 14.68 0.64 -0.04
CA ALA A 303 13.90 1.40 -0.99
C ALA A 303 14.83 1.97 -2.08
N ASP A 304 14.63 1.59 -3.33
CA ASP A 304 15.39 2.11 -4.47
C ASP A 304 14.73 3.36 -5.05
N ALA A 305 13.41 3.47 -4.89
CA ALA A 305 12.63 4.63 -5.30
C ALA A 305 11.35 4.78 -4.49
N LEU A 306 10.76 5.96 -4.56
CA LEU A 306 9.53 6.34 -3.87
C LEU A 306 8.49 6.88 -4.85
N GLY A 307 7.24 6.55 -4.63
CA GLY A 307 6.07 7.13 -5.29
C GLY A 307 5.16 7.82 -4.28
N MET A 308 3.90 7.98 -4.65
CA MET A 308 2.85 8.57 -3.81
C MET A 308 2.37 7.54 -2.76
N GLY A 309 3.16 7.38 -1.71
CA GLY A 309 3.00 6.37 -0.66
C GLY A 309 3.61 5.01 -0.99
N TRP A 310 3.81 4.70 -2.24
CA TRP A 310 4.44 3.47 -2.71
C TRP A 310 5.95 3.48 -2.53
N VAL A 311 6.51 2.31 -2.22
CA VAL A 311 7.95 2.06 -2.15
C VAL A 311 8.31 1.04 -3.21
N PHE A 312 9.36 1.35 -3.98
CA PHE A 312 9.87 0.49 -5.06
C PHE A 312 11.17 -0.16 -4.62
N MET A 313 11.21 -1.48 -4.74
CA MET A 313 12.43 -2.27 -4.58
C MET A 313 12.78 -2.86 -5.94
N GLY A 314 13.99 -2.59 -6.42
CA GLY A 314 14.48 -3.10 -7.71
C GLY A 314 14.68 -4.61 -7.71
N PRO A 315 14.81 -5.22 -8.90
CA PRO A 315 15.13 -6.64 -9.03
C PRO A 315 16.46 -6.96 -8.32
N LYS A 316 16.50 -8.06 -7.56
CA LYS A 316 17.69 -8.46 -6.83
C LYS A 316 17.71 -9.97 -6.57
N ASN A 317 18.85 -10.63 -6.79
CA ASN A 317 19.05 -12.05 -6.48
C ASN A 317 17.98 -12.97 -7.10
N GLY A 318 17.62 -12.74 -8.37
CA GLY A 318 16.59 -13.50 -9.08
C GLY A 318 15.14 -13.13 -8.72
N ARG A 319 14.92 -12.27 -7.72
CA ARG A 319 13.57 -11.75 -7.42
C ARG A 319 13.20 -10.63 -8.37
N PRO A 320 11.93 -10.51 -8.79
CA PRO A 320 11.46 -9.39 -9.60
C PRO A 320 11.48 -8.08 -8.81
N GLY A 321 11.38 -6.95 -9.52
CA GLY A 321 11.10 -5.66 -8.88
C GLY A 321 9.71 -5.67 -8.23
N ILE A 322 9.60 -5.08 -7.04
CA ILE A 322 8.40 -5.10 -6.20
C ILE A 322 7.96 -3.68 -5.88
N ILE A 323 6.66 -3.42 -6.02
CA ILE A 323 5.99 -2.22 -5.50
C ILE A 323 5.31 -2.62 -4.19
N GLN A 324 5.57 -1.92 -3.10
CA GLN A 324 5.09 -2.36 -1.79
C GLN A 324 4.72 -1.22 -0.84
N LYS A 325 4.00 -1.59 0.23
CA LYS A 325 3.73 -0.75 1.40
C LYS A 325 3.55 -1.59 2.65
N THR A 326 4.10 -1.09 3.74
CA THR A 326 3.96 -1.66 5.08
C THR A 326 2.98 -0.85 5.91
N GLY A 327 2.40 -1.48 6.92
CA GLY A 327 1.60 -0.81 7.94
C GLY A 327 1.76 -1.45 9.31
N GLY A 328 1.57 -0.66 10.37
CA GLY A 328 1.60 -1.15 11.73
C GLY A 328 0.92 -0.19 12.69
N GLY A 329 0.17 -0.75 13.64
CA GLY A 329 -0.52 0.00 14.68
C GLY A 329 -1.77 -0.71 15.20
N GLY A 330 -2.17 -0.42 16.42
CA GLY A 330 -3.36 -0.99 17.03
C GLY A 330 -3.33 -2.51 17.21
N GLY A 331 -2.13 -3.09 17.31
CA GLY A 331 -1.93 -4.53 17.40
C GLY A 331 -1.77 -5.26 16.06
N PHE A 332 -1.85 -4.55 14.94
CA PHE A 332 -1.72 -5.11 13.60
C PHE A 332 -0.37 -4.80 12.95
N ILE A 333 0.09 -5.72 12.11
CA ILE A 333 1.12 -5.47 11.11
C ILE A 333 0.54 -5.89 9.76
N THR A 334 0.70 -5.05 8.75
CA THR A 334 0.21 -5.29 7.39
C THR A 334 1.34 -5.13 6.39
N TYR A 335 1.27 -5.89 5.32
CA TYR A 335 2.18 -5.76 4.19
C TYR A 335 1.41 -6.03 2.90
N MET A 336 1.57 -5.16 1.92
CA MET A 336 1.08 -5.36 0.56
C MET A 336 2.25 -5.21 -0.40
N ALA A 337 2.42 -6.19 -1.27
CA ALA A 337 3.47 -6.19 -2.27
C ALA A 337 2.96 -6.75 -3.59
N MET A 338 3.41 -6.18 -4.69
CA MET A 338 2.91 -6.51 -6.03
C MET A 338 4.04 -6.50 -7.06
N VAL A 339 3.83 -7.31 -8.10
CA VAL A 339 4.58 -7.30 -9.36
C VAL A 339 3.56 -7.07 -10.48
N PRO A 340 3.14 -5.80 -10.72
CA PRO A 340 2.02 -5.50 -11.62
C PRO A 340 2.21 -6.00 -13.05
N GLN A 341 3.46 -6.03 -13.56
CA GLN A 341 3.78 -6.51 -14.90
C GLN A 341 3.43 -8.00 -15.10
N HIS A 342 3.39 -8.75 -14.01
CA HIS A 342 3.03 -10.17 -13.99
C HIS A 342 1.64 -10.42 -13.39
N ASN A 343 0.89 -9.37 -13.06
CA ASN A 343 -0.45 -9.47 -12.46
C ASN A 343 -0.47 -10.28 -11.16
N VAL A 344 0.59 -10.17 -10.37
CA VAL A 344 0.72 -10.84 -9.08
C VAL A 344 0.75 -9.83 -7.94
N GLY A 345 -0.05 -10.08 -6.90
CA GLY A 345 -0.10 -9.25 -5.71
C GLY A 345 -0.44 -10.06 -4.46
N VAL A 346 0.10 -9.65 -3.33
CA VAL A 346 -0.17 -10.26 -2.01
C VAL A 346 -0.44 -9.17 -1.00
N PHE A 347 -1.53 -9.33 -0.25
CA PHE A 347 -1.84 -8.59 0.95
C PHE A 347 -1.84 -9.56 2.14
N VAL A 348 -1.13 -9.22 3.20
CA VAL A 348 -1.12 -9.98 4.44
C VAL A 348 -1.32 -9.05 5.64
N VAL A 349 -2.09 -9.51 6.61
CA VAL A 349 -2.28 -8.88 7.91
C VAL A 349 -2.08 -9.91 9.00
N VAL A 350 -1.35 -9.52 10.05
CA VAL A 350 -1.15 -10.34 11.25
C VAL A 350 -1.52 -9.56 12.50
N THR A 351 -2.00 -10.25 13.53
CA THR A 351 -2.17 -9.74 14.89
C THR A 351 -0.96 -10.09 15.74
N ARG A 352 -0.48 -9.12 16.53
CA ARG A 352 0.79 -9.20 17.24
C ARG A 352 0.72 -10.00 18.54
N SER A 353 1.73 -10.82 18.74
CA SER A 353 2.17 -11.32 20.04
C SER A 353 3.43 -10.57 20.51
N PRO A 354 3.95 -10.83 21.73
CA PRO A 354 5.27 -10.34 22.15
C PRO A 354 6.42 -10.80 21.27
N LEU A 355 6.27 -11.92 20.55
CA LEU A 355 7.28 -12.56 19.72
C LEU A 355 7.20 -12.16 18.23
N THR A 356 6.18 -11.39 17.84
CA THR A 356 5.95 -11.09 16.42
C THR A 356 7.10 -10.30 15.80
N ARG A 357 7.62 -10.80 14.67
CA ARG A 357 8.67 -10.22 13.86
C ARG A 357 8.19 -9.92 12.45
N PHE A 358 8.57 -8.75 11.93
CA PHE A 358 8.15 -8.31 10.60
C PHE A 358 8.93 -9.00 9.46
N THR A 359 10.24 -9.17 9.62
CA THR A 359 11.11 -9.68 8.55
C THR A 359 10.68 -11.03 7.98
N PRO A 360 10.35 -12.06 8.79
CA PRO A 360 9.86 -13.34 8.25
C PRO A 360 8.58 -13.18 7.43
N MET A 361 7.70 -12.26 7.80
CA MET A 361 6.47 -11.97 7.06
C MET A 361 6.79 -11.34 5.70
N SER A 362 7.58 -10.28 5.66
CA SER A 362 7.92 -9.58 4.40
C SER A 362 8.75 -10.44 3.46
N ASP A 363 9.73 -11.20 3.99
CA ASP A 363 10.54 -12.11 3.19
C ASP A 363 9.70 -13.25 2.63
N GLY A 364 8.79 -13.81 3.42
CA GLY A 364 7.86 -14.84 2.95
C GLY A 364 6.98 -14.34 1.81
N VAL A 365 6.41 -13.13 1.92
CA VAL A 365 5.62 -12.51 0.85
C VAL A 365 6.46 -12.25 -0.40
N ASN A 366 7.66 -11.69 -0.24
CA ASN A 366 8.53 -11.39 -1.37
C ASN A 366 8.99 -12.66 -2.11
N ASN A 367 9.24 -13.76 -1.38
CA ASN A 367 9.55 -15.07 -1.96
C ASN A 367 8.33 -15.68 -2.66
N MET A 368 7.14 -15.59 -2.07
CA MET A 368 5.89 -16.03 -2.69
C MET A 368 5.66 -15.34 -4.04
N LEU A 369 5.80 -14.00 -4.09
CA LEU A 369 5.68 -13.24 -5.33
C LEU A 369 6.68 -13.72 -6.40
N ALA A 370 7.93 -13.95 -6.00
CA ALA A 370 8.97 -14.42 -6.91
C ALA A 370 8.63 -15.82 -7.48
N GLU A 371 8.11 -16.73 -6.66
CA GLU A 371 7.73 -18.07 -7.11
C GLU A 371 6.48 -18.05 -7.99
N LEU A 372 5.46 -17.25 -7.67
CA LEU A 372 4.27 -17.08 -8.52
C LEU A 372 4.65 -16.53 -9.91
N VAL A 373 5.52 -15.53 -9.95
CA VAL A 373 6.05 -14.99 -11.23
C VAL A 373 6.87 -16.04 -11.99
N GLY A 374 7.74 -16.77 -11.28
CA GLY A 374 8.56 -17.84 -11.89
C GLY A 374 7.68 -18.96 -12.49
N ASN A 375 6.62 -19.34 -11.79
CA ASN A 375 5.66 -20.33 -12.28
C ASN A 375 4.97 -19.89 -13.58
N GLN A 376 4.55 -18.63 -13.68
CA GLN A 376 3.97 -18.08 -14.92
C GLN A 376 4.96 -18.14 -16.11
N LEU A 377 6.26 -18.01 -15.85
CA LEU A 377 7.30 -18.00 -16.88
C LEU A 377 7.78 -19.41 -17.27
N GLY A 378 7.22 -20.46 -16.67
CA GLY A 378 7.62 -21.85 -16.91
C GLY A 378 9.05 -22.17 -16.42
N SER A 379 9.62 -21.31 -15.59
CA SER A 379 10.92 -21.49 -14.96
C SER A 379 10.70 -21.70 -13.46
N PRO A 380 10.75 -22.94 -12.95
CA PRO A 380 10.73 -23.13 -11.50
C PRO A 380 12.00 -22.45 -10.95
N MET A 381 11.84 -21.29 -10.35
CA MET A 381 12.92 -20.72 -9.57
C MET A 381 13.19 -21.68 -8.42
N MET A 382 14.36 -22.29 -8.41
CA MET A 382 14.81 -23.07 -7.27
C MET A 382 14.88 -22.12 -6.07
N VAL A 383 13.79 -22.08 -5.31
CA VAL A 383 13.80 -21.45 -3.99
C VAL A 383 14.79 -22.25 -3.17
N GLN A 384 15.91 -21.64 -2.79
CA GLN A 384 16.80 -22.21 -1.81
C GLN A 384 15.94 -22.64 -0.62
N ALA A 385 16.01 -23.91 -0.27
CA ALA A 385 15.33 -24.45 0.90
C ALA A 385 15.58 -23.50 2.07
N ILE A 386 14.50 -22.99 2.63
CA ILE A 386 14.56 -22.13 3.82
C ILE A 386 14.96 -23.06 4.96
N PRO A 387 16.08 -22.78 5.68
CA PRO A 387 16.52 -23.60 6.79
C PRO A 387 15.52 -23.61 7.95
#